data_df26e8ab2454836f4777f1a8166750ed
#
_entry.id   df26e8ab2454836f4777f1a8166750ed
#
_cell.length_a   1.000
_cell.length_b   1.000
_cell.length_c   1.000
_cell.angle_alpha   90.00
_cell.angle_beta   90.00
_cell.angle_gamma   90.00
#
_symmetry.space_group_name_H-M   'P 1'
#
loop_
_entity.id
_entity.type
_entity.pdbx_description
1 polymer ?
#
loop_
_entity_poly.entity_id
_entity_poly.type
_entity_poly.pdbx_seq_one_letter_code
_entity_poly.pdbx_strand_id
1 'polypeptide(L)'
;MIKEEGDYMKKTQHVVHNHNGGWDVKASGAKRATKHFETKAPAVEFGRNIAKKQHTEFFNHGKDGKIQSRDSYGNDPFPPKG
;
A
#
# COMPACT_ATOMS: atom_id res chain seq x y z
N MET A 1 3.59 -25.89 -1.58
CA MET A 1 3.46 -25.38 -1.66
C MET A 1 2.77 -24.65 -1.94
N ILE A 2 2.49 -24.39 -1.99
CA ILE A 2 1.91 -23.60 -2.41
C ILE A 2 0.90 -23.00 -1.80
N LYS A 3 0.27 -23.08 -1.11
CA LYS A 3 -0.67 -22.59 -0.51
C LYS A 3 -0.54 -21.39 0.05
N GLU A 4 0.27 -21.12 0.35
CA GLU A 4 0.50 -19.92 0.98
C GLU A 4 0.48 -18.81 0.03
N GLU A 5 0.16 -19.05 -1.15
CA GLU A 5 0.09 -17.98 -2.10
C GLU A 5 -0.86 -16.92 -1.67
N GLY A 6 -1.92 -17.28 -1.00
CA GLY A 6 -2.87 -16.30 -0.56
C GLY A 6 -2.24 -15.29 0.35
N ASP A 7 -1.36 -15.76 1.20
CA ASP A 7 -0.72 -14.86 2.13
C ASP A 7 0.26 -13.94 1.43
N TYR A 8 0.93 -14.45 0.45
CA TYR A 8 1.85 -13.61 -0.29
C TYR A 8 1.13 -12.48 -0.95
N MET A 9 -0.09 -12.73 -1.38
CA MET A 9 -0.81 -11.71 -2.10
C MET A 9 -1.27 -10.61 -1.20
N LYS A 10 -1.15 -10.76 0.09
CA LYS A 10 -1.64 -9.74 1.00
C LYS A 10 -0.54 -8.86 1.53
N LYS A 11 0.38 -8.51 0.68
CA LYS A 11 1.40 -7.57 1.07
C LYS A 11 0.79 -6.21 1.22
N THR A 12 1.21 -5.50 2.26
CA THR A 12 0.71 -4.15 2.49
C THR A 12 1.27 -3.21 1.44
N GLN A 13 0.55 -2.13 1.21
CA GLN A 13 0.96 -1.13 0.23
C GLN A 13 1.40 0.13 0.95
N HIS A 14 2.43 0.77 0.44
CA HIS A 14 3.00 1.95 1.09
C HIS A 14 3.25 3.04 0.07
N VAL A 15 2.98 4.27 0.45
CA VAL A 15 3.40 5.42 -0.32
C VAL A 15 4.54 6.05 0.46
N VAL A 16 5.70 6.13 -0.16
CA VAL A 16 6.89 6.65 0.49
C VAL A 16 7.50 7.77 -0.35
N HIS A 17 8.15 8.69 0.32
CA HIS A 17 8.81 9.81 -0.37
C HIS A 17 10.10 9.32 -1.00
N ASN A 18 10.31 9.70 -2.26
CA ASN A 18 11.54 9.35 -2.96
C ASN A 18 12.52 10.50 -2.78
N HIS A 19 13.70 10.22 -2.27
CA HIS A 19 14.63 11.30 -1.98
C HIS A 19 15.15 12.00 -3.24
N ASN A 20 14.91 11.42 -4.39
CA ASN A 20 15.23 12.08 -5.66
C ASN A 20 14.07 12.90 -6.18
N GLY A 21 12.99 12.97 -5.42
CA GLY A 21 11.81 13.72 -5.80
C GLY A 21 10.64 12.81 -6.06
N GLY A 22 9.45 13.29 -5.69
CA GLY A 22 8.24 12.54 -5.94
C GLY A 22 7.95 11.47 -4.89
N TRP A 23 7.05 10.59 -5.23
CA TRP A 23 6.54 9.60 -4.30
C TRP A 23 6.43 8.25 -4.96
N ASP A 24 6.75 7.19 -4.23
CA ASP A 24 6.72 5.84 -4.75
C ASP A 24 5.67 5.02 -4.04
N VAL A 25 5.00 4.16 -4.80
CA VAL A 25 4.10 3.17 -4.23
C VAL A 25 4.87 1.86 -4.20
N LYS A 26 4.97 1.26 -3.03
CA LYS A 26 5.73 0.03 -2.86
C LYS A 26 4.94 -0.98 -2.04
N ALA A 27 5.09 -2.24 -2.41
CA ALA A 27 4.56 -3.32 -1.59
C ALA A 27 5.57 -3.65 -0.50
N SER A 28 5.10 -4.15 0.62
CA SER A 28 6.00 -4.50 1.71
C SER A 28 7.00 -5.55 1.23
N GLY A 29 8.23 -5.36 1.59
CA GLY A 29 9.28 -6.30 1.19
C GLY A 29 9.75 -6.20 -0.24
N ALA A 30 9.16 -5.33 -1.03
CA ALA A 30 9.56 -5.20 -2.42
C ALA A 30 10.84 -4.39 -2.53
N LYS A 31 11.70 -4.78 -3.45
CA LYS A 31 12.92 -4.05 -3.67
C LYS A 31 12.70 -2.82 -4.52
N ARG A 32 11.70 -2.86 -5.36
CA ARG A 32 11.42 -1.76 -6.25
C ARG A 32 10.03 -1.22 -6.03
N ALA A 33 9.86 0.05 -6.36
CA ALA A 33 8.54 0.64 -6.32
C ALA A 33 7.67 0.03 -7.41
N THR A 34 6.40 -0.10 -7.11
CA THR A 34 5.44 -0.54 -8.10
C THR A 34 5.26 0.56 -9.14
N LYS A 35 5.25 1.81 -8.68
CA LYS A 35 5.09 2.94 -9.56
C LYS A 35 5.57 4.20 -8.87
N HIS A 36 6.11 5.12 -9.66
CA HIS A 36 6.59 6.41 -9.17
C HIS A 36 5.65 7.51 -9.66
N PHE A 37 5.40 8.49 -8.79
CA PHE A 37 4.57 9.63 -9.13
C PHE A 37 5.29 10.91 -8.75
N GLU A 38 5.06 11.96 -9.51
CA GLU A 38 5.70 13.23 -9.22
C GLU A 38 5.10 13.90 -8.00
N THR A 39 3.82 13.67 -7.75
CA THR A 39 3.16 14.26 -6.61
C THR A 39 2.52 13.18 -5.77
N LYS A 40 2.17 13.55 -4.53
CA LYS A 40 1.68 12.56 -3.58
C LYS A 40 0.26 12.11 -3.85
N ALA A 41 -0.61 13.01 -4.25
CA ALA A 41 -2.03 12.69 -4.37
C ALA A 41 -2.31 11.49 -5.27
N PRO A 42 -1.78 11.44 -6.50
CA PRO A 42 -2.03 10.26 -7.34
C PRO A 42 -1.35 9.02 -6.80
N ALA A 43 -0.23 9.16 -6.11
CA ALA A 43 0.43 8.00 -5.50
C ALA A 43 -0.46 7.39 -4.43
N VAL A 44 -1.05 8.23 -3.60
CA VAL A 44 -1.95 7.76 -2.54
C VAL A 44 -3.14 7.04 -3.15
N GLU A 45 -3.72 7.62 -4.17
CA GLU A 45 -4.89 7.00 -4.79
C GLU A 45 -4.53 5.66 -5.40
N PHE A 46 -3.40 5.60 -6.08
CA PHE A 46 -2.96 4.36 -6.72
C PHE A 46 -2.71 3.27 -5.70
N GLY A 47 -1.97 3.58 -4.65
CA GLY A 47 -1.66 2.60 -3.62
C GLY A 47 -2.89 2.14 -2.85
N ARG A 48 -3.78 3.08 -2.58
CA ARG A 48 -5.01 2.75 -1.88
C ARG A 48 -5.87 1.81 -2.71
N ASN A 49 -5.94 2.03 -4.01
CA ASN A 49 -6.74 1.16 -4.87
C ASN A 49 -6.18 -0.25 -4.92
N ILE A 50 -4.87 -0.39 -4.92
CA ILE A 50 -4.28 -1.72 -4.90
C ILE A 50 -4.61 -2.40 -3.57
N ALA A 51 -4.49 -1.67 -2.47
CA ALA A 51 -4.76 -2.24 -1.16
C ALA A 51 -6.22 -2.69 -1.06
N LYS A 52 -7.13 -1.92 -1.63
CA LYS A 52 -8.53 -2.29 -1.62
C LYS A 52 -8.76 -3.57 -2.40
N LYS A 53 -8.15 -3.67 -3.57
CA LYS A 53 -8.33 -4.86 -4.41
C LYS A 53 -7.75 -6.10 -3.74
N GLN A 54 -6.66 -5.94 -3.05
CA GLN A 54 -5.99 -7.07 -2.43
C GLN A 54 -6.44 -7.32 -1.01
N HIS A 55 -7.34 -6.48 -0.50
CA HIS A 55 -7.83 -6.61 0.87
C HIS A 55 -6.67 -6.62 1.85
N THR A 56 -5.83 -5.60 1.74
CA THR A 56 -4.70 -5.49 2.63
C THR A 56 -4.65 -4.06 3.17
N GLU A 57 -3.58 -3.70 3.85
CA GLU A 57 -3.47 -2.41 4.48
C GLU A 57 -2.67 -1.45 3.63
N PHE A 58 -3.02 -0.19 3.73
CA PHE A 58 -2.35 0.87 3.01
C PHE A 58 -1.74 1.84 4.02
N PHE A 59 -0.45 2.12 3.86
CA PHE A 59 0.27 3.02 4.75
C PHE A 59 0.74 4.24 3.98
N ASN A 60 0.43 5.41 4.52
CA ASN A 60 0.80 6.67 3.90
C ASN A 60 1.92 7.28 4.74
N HIS A 61 3.12 7.40 4.16
CA HIS A 61 4.27 7.92 4.87
C HIS A 61 4.53 9.37 4.48
N GLY A 62 5.07 10.14 5.42
CA GLY A 62 5.44 11.51 5.14
C GLY A 62 6.84 11.62 4.57
N LYS A 63 7.28 12.84 4.31
CA LYS A 63 8.62 13.07 3.79
C LYS A 63 9.69 12.61 4.75
N ASP A 64 9.39 12.63 6.03
CA ASP A 64 10.34 12.20 7.04
C ASP A 64 10.33 10.70 7.24
N GLY A 65 9.53 9.98 6.48
CA GLY A 65 9.46 8.53 6.58
C GLY A 65 8.49 8.01 7.61
N LYS A 66 7.91 8.90 8.39
CA LYS A 66 6.97 8.46 9.43
C LYS A 66 5.61 8.19 8.85
N ILE A 67 4.90 7.24 9.43
CA ILE A 67 3.58 6.90 8.98
C ILE A 67 2.62 8.00 9.38
N GLN A 68 1.92 8.57 8.40
CA GLN A 68 0.96 9.61 8.65
C GLN A 68 -0.46 9.07 8.78
N SER A 69 -0.76 8.01 8.07
CA SER A 69 -2.09 7.42 8.16
C SER A 69 -2.03 5.98 7.70
N ARG A 70 -3.02 5.22 8.11
CA ARG A 70 -3.12 3.83 7.75
C ARG A 70 -4.58 3.51 7.49
N ASP A 71 -4.85 2.86 6.39
CA ASP A 71 -6.19 2.39 6.06
C ASP A 71 -6.17 0.88 5.97
N SER A 72 -7.14 0.25 6.55
CA SER A 72 -7.20 -1.19 6.57
C SER A 72 -8.35 -1.67 5.71
N TYR A 73 -8.04 -2.48 4.73
CA TYR A 73 -9.05 -3.04 3.84
C TYR A 73 -9.08 -4.56 3.91
N GLY A 74 -8.21 -5.12 4.71
CA GLY A 74 -8.12 -6.57 4.79
C GLY A 74 -9.01 -7.17 5.83
N ASN A 75 -9.50 -6.36 6.72
CA ASN A 75 -10.30 -6.84 7.81
C ASN A 75 -11.75 -6.66 7.49
N ASP A 76 -12.22 -7.35 6.51
CA ASP A 76 -13.52 -7.17 6.01
C ASP A 76 -14.50 -7.94 6.79
N PRO A 77 -15.46 -7.34 7.31
CA PRO A 77 -16.43 -8.08 8.08
C PRO A 77 -17.22 -8.95 7.20
N PHE A 78 -17.38 -9.55 7.27
CA PHE A 78 -18.04 -10.22 6.44
C PHE A 78 -19.13 -10.48 6.90
N PRO A 79 -19.57 -10.40 7.00
CA PRO A 79 -20.44 -10.00 6.80
C PRO A 79 -20.65 -8.99 7.10
N PRO A 80 -20.65 -8.86 7.02
CA PRO A 80 -20.67 -7.95 7.12
C PRO A 80 -21.07 -7.20 7.49
N LYS A 81 -20.97 -6.97 7.68
CA LYS A 81 -21.32 -6.31 7.93
C LYS A 81 -21.81 -5.88 7.43
N GLY A 82 -22.10 -6.19 7.23
CA GLY A 82 -22.47 -5.88 6.72
C GLY A 82 -22.39 -5.48 6.71
#